data_0a1be32faed53218a64ac87232706eeb
#
_entry.id   0a1be32faed53218a64ac87232706eeb
#
_cell.length_a   1.000
_cell.length_b   1.000
_cell.length_c   1.000
_cell.angle_alpha   90.00
_cell.angle_beta   90.00
_cell.angle_gamma   90.00
#
_symmetry.space_group_name_H-M   'P 1'
#
loop_
_entity.id
_entity.type
_entity.pdbx_description
1 polymer ?
#
loop_
_entity_poly.entity_id
_entity_poly.type
_entity_poly.pdbx_seq_one_letter_code
_entity_poly.pdbx_strand_id
1 'polypeptide(L)'
;LIDKITILEIKSQRMTDPAKLHNVRTELALLTDTWKASPWAATDISAEWAALRDVNAKLWDIEDDIRDKERSRAFDARFIELARAVYVTNDERAAVKKQINTRLGSALVEEKSYAAY
;
A
#
# COMPACT_ATOMS: atom_id res chain seq x y z
N LEU A 1 -6.32 -7.24 4.31
CA LEU A 1 -5.35 -7.70 5.32
C LEU A 1 -3.91 -7.54 4.85
N ILE A 2 -3.56 -8.13 3.71
CA ILE A 2 -2.18 -8.08 3.19
C ILE A 2 -1.77 -6.67 2.80
N ASP A 3 -2.66 -5.90 2.18
CA ASP A 3 -2.41 -4.49 1.86
C ASP A 3 -2.04 -3.71 3.13
N LYS A 4 -2.80 -3.89 4.20
CA LYS A 4 -2.53 -3.23 5.47
C LYS A 4 -1.22 -3.68 6.10
N ILE A 5 -0.90 -4.97 6.02
CA ILE A 5 0.38 -5.51 6.51
C ILE A 5 1.55 -4.86 5.76
N THR A 6 1.50 -4.79 4.43
CA THR A 6 2.57 -4.17 3.65
C THR A 6 2.75 -2.69 3.97
N ILE A 7 1.65 -1.96 4.17
CA ILE A 7 1.69 -0.55 4.59
C ILE A 7 2.33 -0.41 5.98
N LEU A 8 1.97 -1.28 6.93
CA LEU A 8 2.56 -1.28 8.27
C LEU A 8 4.05 -1.66 8.24
N GLU A 9 4.46 -2.58 7.37
CA GLU A 9 5.86 -2.89 7.17
C GLU A 9 6.66 -1.66 6.73
N ILE A 10 6.13 -0.88 5.78
CA ILE A 10 6.75 0.36 5.31
C ILE A 10 6.82 1.39 6.45
N LYS A 11 5.73 1.58 7.18
CA LYS A 11 5.69 2.48 8.34
C LYS A 11 6.72 2.09 9.39
N SER A 12 6.87 0.78 9.68
CA SER A 12 7.83 0.30 10.68
C SER A 12 9.28 0.60 10.29
N GLN A 13 9.58 0.71 9.00
CA GLN A 13 10.90 1.02 8.48
C GLN A 13 11.18 2.52 8.39
N ARG A 14 10.16 3.33 8.13
CA ARG A 14 10.30 4.76 7.79
C ARG A 14 9.92 5.72 8.90
N MET A 15 9.05 5.32 9.82
CA MET A 15 8.66 6.19 10.94
C MET A 15 9.74 6.22 12.02
N THR A 16 9.87 7.39 12.66
CA THR A 16 10.91 7.64 13.67
C THR A 16 10.36 7.97 15.06
N ASP A 17 9.09 8.39 15.16
CA ASP A 17 8.46 8.68 16.45
C ASP A 17 8.29 7.39 17.26
N PRO A 18 8.91 7.26 18.44
CA PRO A 18 8.89 6.02 19.22
C PRO A 18 7.48 5.55 19.61
N ALA A 19 6.59 6.46 19.98
CA ALA A 19 5.23 6.12 20.38
C ALA A 19 4.41 5.61 19.19
N LYS A 20 4.48 6.29 18.05
CA LYS A 20 3.82 5.88 16.81
C LYS A 20 4.40 4.58 16.31
N LEU A 21 5.72 4.41 16.35
CA LEU A 21 6.41 3.21 15.92
C LEU A 21 6.01 1.99 16.75
N HIS A 22 5.84 2.18 18.08
CA HIS A 22 5.35 1.11 18.96
C HIS A 22 3.96 0.65 18.54
N ASN A 23 3.04 1.57 18.26
CA ASN A 23 1.69 1.26 17.82
C ASN A 23 1.69 0.54 16.47
N VAL A 24 2.51 0.99 15.53
CA VAL A 24 2.67 0.37 14.21
C VAL A 24 3.16 -1.08 14.35
N ARG A 25 4.19 -1.29 15.16
CA ARG A 25 4.76 -2.63 15.37
C ARG A 25 3.79 -3.57 16.07
N THR A 26 3.02 -3.07 17.02
CA THR A 26 1.99 -3.85 17.71
C THR A 26 0.89 -4.30 16.74
N GLU A 27 0.40 -3.39 15.91
CA GLU A 27 -0.61 -3.71 14.91
C GLU A 27 -0.07 -4.65 13.84
N LEU A 28 1.17 -4.44 13.38
CA LEU A 28 1.83 -5.31 12.41
C LEU A 28 1.95 -6.74 12.92
N ALA A 29 2.38 -6.91 14.17
CA ALA A 29 2.49 -8.24 14.78
C ALA A 29 1.13 -8.93 14.85
N LEU A 30 0.10 -8.22 15.27
CA LEU A 30 -1.27 -8.74 15.37
C LEU A 30 -1.80 -9.20 14.01
N LEU A 31 -1.66 -8.37 12.98
CA LEU A 31 -2.15 -8.70 11.63
C LEU A 31 -1.32 -9.80 10.97
N THR A 32 -0.01 -9.84 11.23
CA THR A 32 0.85 -10.92 10.75
C THR A 32 0.44 -12.27 11.37
N ASP A 33 0.15 -12.30 12.66
CA ASP A 33 -0.33 -13.50 13.34
C ASP A 33 -1.70 -13.93 12.79
N THR A 34 -2.59 -12.98 12.52
CA THR A 34 -3.89 -13.23 11.89
C THR A 34 -3.72 -13.89 10.51
N TRP A 35 -2.80 -13.38 9.70
CA TRP A 35 -2.48 -13.98 8.40
C TRP A 35 -1.97 -15.41 8.55
N LYS A 36 -0.98 -15.63 9.44
CA LYS A 36 -0.38 -16.95 9.66
C LYS A 36 -1.39 -17.99 10.13
N ALA A 37 -2.38 -17.57 10.90
CA ALA A 37 -3.45 -18.44 11.41
C ALA A 37 -4.57 -18.67 10.38
N SER A 38 -4.58 -17.93 9.27
CA SER A 38 -5.62 -18.05 8.24
C SER A 38 -5.41 -19.28 7.36
N PRO A 39 -6.50 -19.81 6.75
CA PRO A 39 -6.40 -20.93 5.81
C PRO A 39 -5.65 -20.55 4.53
N TRP A 40 -5.53 -19.26 4.21
CA TRP A 40 -4.84 -18.76 3.02
C TRP A 40 -3.32 -18.71 3.16
N ALA A 41 -2.79 -18.81 4.38
CA ALA A 41 -1.34 -18.74 4.63
C ALA A 41 -0.56 -19.89 3.94
N ALA A 42 -1.23 -20.98 3.60
CA ALA A 42 -0.64 -22.10 2.87
C ALA A 42 -0.43 -21.80 1.38
N THR A 43 -1.09 -20.80 0.83
CA THR A 43 -0.96 -20.40 -0.57
C THR A 43 0.25 -19.47 -0.72
N ASP A 44 1.14 -19.79 -1.66
CA ASP A 44 2.29 -18.94 -1.95
C ASP A 44 1.86 -17.71 -2.74
N ILE A 45 1.92 -16.54 -2.09
CA ILE A 45 1.70 -15.23 -2.69
C ILE A 45 2.91 -14.32 -2.53
N SER A 46 4.09 -14.89 -2.35
CA SER A 46 5.31 -14.11 -2.09
C SER A 46 5.60 -13.08 -3.18
N ALA A 47 5.40 -13.44 -4.45
CA ALA A 47 5.61 -12.51 -5.58
C ALA A 47 4.61 -11.36 -5.54
N GLU A 48 3.33 -11.65 -5.32
CA GLU A 48 2.26 -10.66 -5.24
C GLU A 48 2.40 -9.78 -4.00
N TRP A 49 2.85 -10.37 -2.89
CA TRP A 49 3.14 -9.64 -1.65
C TRP A 49 4.25 -8.61 -1.88
N ALA A 50 5.34 -9.02 -2.52
CA ALA A 50 6.44 -8.11 -2.87
C ALA A 50 5.98 -7.02 -3.82
N ALA A 51 5.17 -7.34 -4.83
CA ALA A 51 4.62 -6.35 -5.76
C ALA A 51 3.73 -5.33 -5.06
N LEU A 52 2.89 -5.76 -4.12
CA LEU A 52 2.04 -4.86 -3.35
C LEU A 52 2.86 -3.94 -2.44
N ARG A 53 3.89 -4.49 -1.80
CA ARG A 53 4.81 -3.70 -0.97
C ARG A 53 5.53 -2.64 -1.80
N ASP A 54 6.01 -2.98 -2.99
CA ASP A 54 6.70 -2.05 -3.88
C ASP A 54 5.78 -0.91 -4.34
N VAL A 55 4.56 -1.24 -4.72
CA VAL A 55 3.55 -0.25 -5.11
C VAL A 55 3.19 0.67 -3.94
N ASN A 56 3.02 0.13 -2.75
CA ASN A 56 2.71 0.93 -1.56
C ASN A 56 3.91 1.82 -1.16
N ALA A 57 5.14 1.34 -1.31
CA ALA A 57 6.34 2.15 -1.08
C ALA A 57 6.44 3.29 -2.09
N LYS A 58 6.15 3.02 -3.35
CA LYS A 58 6.09 4.04 -4.41
C LYS A 58 5.05 5.12 -4.10
N LEU A 59 3.85 4.71 -3.66
CA LEU A 59 2.81 5.65 -3.23
C LEU A 59 3.26 6.50 -2.05
N TRP A 60 3.95 5.92 -1.09
CA TRP A 60 4.49 6.66 0.05
C TRP A 60 5.41 7.78 -0.41
N ASP A 61 6.33 7.48 -1.31
CA ASP A 61 7.27 8.47 -1.84
C ASP A 61 6.56 9.57 -2.64
N ILE A 62 5.58 9.19 -3.47
CA ILE A 62 4.78 10.15 -4.23
C ILE A 62 4.00 11.08 -3.29
N GLU A 63 3.39 10.55 -2.24
CA GLU A 63 2.66 11.33 -1.26
C GLU A 63 3.56 12.30 -0.50
N ASP A 64 4.74 11.87 -0.10
CA ASP A 64 5.72 12.77 0.54
C ASP A 64 6.14 13.90 -0.40
N ASP A 65 6.45 13.58 -1.64
CA ASP A 65 6.93 14.55 -2.62
C ASP A 65 5.85 15.57 -2.99
N ILE A 66 4.60 15.12 -3.19
CA ILE A 66 3.51 16.04 -3.54
C ILE A 66 3.13 16.94 -2.37
N ARG A 67 3.23 16.44 -1.14
CA ARG A 67 2.99 17.23 0.07
C ARG A 67 4.08 18.27 0.29
N ASP A 68 5.33 17.96 -0.06
CA ASP A 68 6.42 18.94 -0.05
C ASP A 68 6.16 20.07 -1.04
N LYS A 69 5.69 19.73 -2.25
CA LYS A 69 5.29 20.72 -3.25
C LYS A 69 4.15 21.61 -2.76
N GLU A 70 3.16 21.02 -2.11
CA GLU A 70 2.03 21.75 -1.54
C GLU A 70 2.50 22.72 -0.44
N ARG A 71 3.38 22.29 0.45
CA ARG A 71 3.91 23.15 1.52
C ARG A 71 4.68 24.34 0.98
N SER A 72 5.45 24.17 -0.09
CA SER A 72 6.22 25.23 -0.74
C SER A 72 5.40 25.99 -1.79
N ARG A 73 4.14 25.62 -2.02
CA ARG A 73 3.26 26.16 -3.06
C ARG A 73 3.89 26.13 -4.45
N ALA A 74 4.67 25.10 -4.73
CA ALA A 74 5.35 24.91 -6.01
C ALA A 74 4.46 24.06 -6.94
N PHE A 75 3.49 24.68 -7.57
CA PHE A 75 2.51 24.04 -8.47
C PHE A 75 3.04 24.02 -9.91
N ASP A 76 4.20 23.47 -10.09
CA ASP A 76 4.94 23.37 -11.35
C ASP A 76 4.60 22.06 -12.11
N ALA A 77 5.35 21.81 -13.20
CA ALA A 77 5.18 20.59 -13.98
C ALA A 77 5.43 19.32 -13.13
N ARG A 78 6.37 19.39 -12.20
CA ARG A 78 6.64 18.26 -11.28
C ARG A 78 5.47 17.98 -10.35
N PHE A 79 4.78 19.01 -9.86
CA PHE A 79 3.55 18.85 -9.08
C PHE A 79 2.48 18.09 -9.88
N ILE A 80 2.30 18.44 -11.14
CA ILE A 80 1.32 17.79 -12.03
C ILE A 80 1.69 16.33 -12.25
N GLU A 81 2.97 16.02 -12.49
CA GLU A 81 3.45 14.64 -12.60
C GLU A 81 3.14 13.83 -11.36
N LEU A 82 3.42 14.40 -10.17
CA LEU A 82 3.17 13.74 -8.89
C LEU A 82 1.67 13.50 -8.67
N ALA A 83 0.83 14.49 -8.97
CA ALA A 83 -0.62 14.36 -8.85
C ALA A 83 -1.16 13.24 -9.75
N ARG A 84 -0.66 13.15 -10.98
CA ARG A 84 -1.03 12.07 -11.91
C ARG A 84 -0.51 10.71 -11.42
N ALA A 85 0.70 10.66 -10.88
CA ALA A 85 1.29 9.45 -10.34
C ALA A 85 0.47 8.84 -9.21
N VAL A 86 -0.24 9.64 -8.42
CA VAL A 86 -1.12 9.15 -7.34
C VAL A 86 -2.18 8.22 -7.91
N TYR A 87 -2.98 8.64 -8.89
CA TYR A 87 -4.05 7.79 -9.39
C TYR A 87 -3.55 6.67 -10.29
N VAL A 88 -2.47 6.87 -11.06
CA VAL A 88 -1.86 5.81 -11.85
C VAL A 88 -1.34 4.69 -10.94
N THR A 89 -0.62 5.04 -9.88
CA THR A 89 -0.07 4.08 -8.93
C THR A 89 -1.16 3.41 -8.09
N ASN A 90 -2.23 4.13 -7.74
CA ASN A 90 -3.39 3.52 -7.09
C ASN A 90 -4.06 2.46 -7.98
N ASP A 91 -4.08 2.65 -9.28
CA ASP A 91 -4.59 1.65 -10.21
C ASP A 91 -3.69 0.40 -10.26
N GLU A 92 -2.37 0.58 -10.25
CA GLU A 92 -1.42 -0.54 -10.13
C GLU A 92 -1.66 -1.31 -8.82
N ARG A 93 -1.86 -0.59 -7.72
CA ARG A 93 -2.15 -1.18 -6.42
C ARG A 93 -3.44 -2.01 -6.44
N ALA A 94 -4.51 -1.46 -7.02
CA ALA A 94 -5.78 -2.17 -7.15
C ALA A 94 -5.63 -3.45 -8.00
N ALA A 95 -4.84 -3.42 -9.07
CA ALA A 95 -4.57 -4.58 -9.89
C ALA A 95 -3.83 -5.68 -9.13
N VAL A 96 -2.82 -5.33 -8.34
CA VAL A 96 -2.07 -6.28 -7.51
C VAL A 96 -2.97 -6.89 -6.43
N LYS A 97 -3.79 -6.08 -5.76
CA LYS A 97 -4.76 -6.56 -4.76
C LYS A 97 -5.74 -7.56 -5.37
N LYS A 98 -6.19 -7.31 -6.59
CA LYS A 98 -7.07 -8.23 -7.32
C LYS A 98 -6.37 -9.55 -7.64
N GLN A 99 -5.10 -9.51 -8.04
CA GLN A 99 -4.29 -10.72 -8.25
C GLN A 99 -4.16 -11.55 -6.98
N ILE A 100 -3.91 -10.92 -5.85
CA ILE A 100 -3.84 -11.60 -4.54
C ILE A 100 -5.18 -12.28 -4.23
N ASN A 101 -6.28 -11.56 -4.36
CA ASN A 101 -7.61 -12.10 -4.09
C ASN A 101 -7.93 -13.30 -4.99
N THR A 102 -7.54 -13.22 -6.25
CA THR A 102 -7.73 -14.32 -7.22
C THR A 102 -6.92 -15.55 -6.81
N ARG A 103 -5.64 -15.38 -6.44
CA ARG A 103 -4.79 -16.49 -6.00
C ARG A 103 -5.27 -17.14 -4.71
N LEU A 104 -5.81 -16.36 -3.81
CA LEU A 104 -6.37 -16.86 -2.54
C LEU A 104 -7.77 -17.47 -2.71
N GLY A 105 -8.36 -17.37 -3.89
CA GLY A 105 -9.71 -17.87 -4.15
C GLY A 105 -10.79 -17.05 -3.44
N SER A 106 -10.52 -15.80 -3.13
CA SER A 106 -11.50 -14.92 -2.50
C SER A 106 -12.64 -14.58 -3.46
N ALA A 107 -13.87 -14.66 -2.95
CA ALA A 107 -15.04 -14.22 -3.71
C ALA A 107 -15.21 -12.69 -3.70
N LEU A 108 -14.46 -11.97 -2.83
CA LEU A 108 -14.52 -10.53 -2.74
C LEU A 108 -13.62 -9.92 -3.81
N VAL A 109 -14.23 -9.08 -4.66
CA VAL A 109 -13.52 -8.31 -5.68
C VAL A 109 -13.72 -6.84 -5.39
N GLU A 110 -12.60 -6.09 -5.29
CA GLU A 110 -12.66 -4.65 -5.14
C GLU A 110 -12.95 -4.01 -6.50
N GLU A 111 -14.04 -3.26 -6.57
CA GLU A 111 -14.44 -2.53 -7.77
C GLU A 111 -14.22 -1.03 -7.59
N LYS A 112 -13.79 -0.36 -8.65
CA LYS A 112 -13.64 1.10 -8.64
C LYS A 112 -14.99 1.77 -8.78
N SER A 113 -15.24 2.79 -7.97
CA SER A 113 -16.46 3.57 -8.01
C SER A 113 -16.36 4.81 -8.91
N TYR A 114 -15.18 5.14 -9.42
CA TYR A 114 -14.95 6.28 -10.30
C TYR A 114 -14.58 5.84 -11.71
N ALA A 115 -14.85 6.70 -12.68
CA ALA A 115 -14.62 6.41 -14.09
C ALA A 115 -13.13 6.21 -14.41
N ALA A 116 -12.87 5.41 -15.45
CA ALA A 116 -11.53 5.29 -16.01
C ALA A 116 -11.09 6.63 -16.63
N TYR A 117 -9.83 6.92 -16.49
CA TYR A 117 -9.22 8.12 -17.06
C TYR A 117 -8.72 7.90 -18.49
#